data_7ef8254fe17c187b8c695271a2bb02f9
#
_entry.id   7ef8254fe17c187b8c695271a2bb02f9
#
_cell.length_a   1.000
_cell.length_b   1.000
_cell.length_c   1.000
_cell.angle_alpha   90.00
_cell.angle_beta   90.00
_cell.angle_gamma   90.00
#
_symmetry.space_group_name_H-M   'P 1'
#
loop_
_entity.id
_entity.type
_entity.pdbx_description
1 polymer ?
#
loop_
_entity_poly.entity_id
_entity_poly.type
_entity_poly.pdbx_seq_one_letter_code
_entity_poly.pdbx_strand_id
1 'polypeptide(L)'
;SEEIVLSDQPIGGQQSWGEIFVQEDEAEVILNKGFVITADEEIYVSYRFVSSSYNQAGAIVSKGISSLGTRFRAGMLQNYDGSHLGFISVMATENNTIIDFDLPGSVQTTGGQNDHSITLNKFQSYFIVNKDNINSLNGSLITSDKPISVNSGGFGSFDSSSAGQDYGVDQIVGSTIVGSEYIFIKGIASNNIETVLIIADQDNTNINVN
;
A
#
# COMPACT_ATOMS: atom_id res chain seq x y z
N SER A 1 12.16 1.95 -24.72
CA SER A 1 11.28 2.07 -23.54
C SER A 1 9.96 2.67 -23.98
N GLU A 2 8.89 2.03 -23.63
CA GLU A 2 7.55 2.50 -23.87
C GLU A 2 7.01 3.11 -22.57
N GLU A 3 6.41 4.28 -22.66
CA GLU A 3 5.74 4.93 -21.55
C GLU A 3 4.23 4.76 -21.76
N ILE A 4 3.56 4.16 -20.79
CA ILE A 4 2.11 4.07 -20.75
C ILE A 4 1.62 5.11 -19.75
N VAL A 5 0.92 6.12 -20.23
CA VAL A 5 0.33 7.17 -19.38
C VAL A 5 -1.12 6.82 -19.09
N LEU A 6 -1.42 6.61 -17.81
CA LEU A 6 -2.79 6.49 -17.31
C LEU A 6 -3.20 7.87 -16.79
N SER A 7 -4.16 8.52 -17.40
CA SER A 7 -4.61 9.85 -17.00
C SER A 7 -6.09 9.87 -16.61
N ASP A 8 -6.47 10.81 -15.78
CA ASP A 8 -7.86 11.08 -15.37
C ASP A 8 -8.72 11.65 -16.51
N GLN A 9 -8.09 12.03 -17.61
CA GLN A 9 -8.78 12.46 -18.82
C GLN A 9 -8.71 11.34 -19.85
N PRO A 10 -9.85 10.92 -20.41
CA PRO A 10 -9.86 9.89 -21.45
C PRO A 10 -9.14 10.43 -22.69
N ILE A 11 -7.95 9.94 -22.92
CA ILE A 11 -7.20 10.19 -24.15
C ILE A 11 -7.45 9.01 -25.08
N GLY A 12 -8.37 9.20 -26.03
CA GLY A 12 -8.50 8.31 -27.17
C GLY A 12 -8.82 6.84 -26.85
N GLY A 13 -9.71 6.56 -25.90
CA GLY A 13 -10.19 5.21 -25.60
C GLY A 13 -9.44 4.51 -24.47
N GLN A 14 -8.64 5.21 -23.71
CA GLN A 14 -8.09 4.71 -22.46
C GLN A 14 -9.16 4.59 -21.38
N GLN A 15 -8.98 3.67 -20.43
CA GLN A 15 -9.89 3.52 -19.31
C GLN A 15 -9.99 4.82 -18.50
N SER A 16 -11.19 5.09 -18.01
CA SER A 16 -11.40 6.23 -17.14
C SER A 16 -10.69 6.02 -15.80
N TRP A 17 -10.31 7.11 -15.16
CA TRP A 17 -9.72 7.14 -13.83
C TRP A 17 -10.49 6.26 -12.81
N GLY A 18 -11.83 6.36 -12.79
CA GLY A 18 -12.69 5.59 -11.89
C GLY A 18 -12.70 4.07 -12.12
N GLU A 19 -12.11 3.58 -13.20
CA GLU A 19 -12.04 2.14 -13.49
C GLU A 19 -10.76 1.48 -12.94
N ILE A 20 -9.74 2.28 -12.64
CA ILE A 20 -8.42 1.78 -12.22
C ILE A 20 -8.16 2.08 -10.74
N PHE A 21 -8.54 3.27 -10.29
CA PHE A 21 -8.27 3.75 -8.94
C PHE A 21 -9.47 3.57 -8.01
N VAL A 22 -9.18 3.21 -6.76
CA VAL A 22 -10.18 3.08 -5.71
C VAL A 22 -10.47 4.45 -5.13
N GLN A 23 -11.75 4.78 -4.99
CA GLN A 23 -12.22 5.96 -4.30
C GLN A 23 -12.42 5.65 -2.81
N GLU A 24 -12.39 6.64 -1.95
CA GLU A 24 -12.55 6.44 -0.50
C GLU A 24 -13.90 5.78 -0.14
N ASP A 25 -14.97 6.12 -0.85
CA ASP A 25 -16.30 5.54 -0.66
C ASP A 25 -16.44 4.10 -1.17
N GLU A 26 -15.42 3.57 -1.83
CA GLU A 26 -15.32 2.18 -2.26
C GLU A 26 -14.47 1.32 -1.29
N ALA A 27 -14.04 1.89 -0.17
CA ALA A 27 -13.32 1.13 0.86
C ALA A 27 -14.20 0.02 1.45
N GLU A 28 -13.56 -1.09 1.77
CA GLU A 28 -14.18 -2.28 2.38
C GLU A 28 -15.29 -2.93 1.51
N VAL A 29 -15.15 -2.81 0.20
CA VAL A 29 -15.99 -3.50 -0.80
C VAL A 29 -15.11 -4.34 -1.71
N ILE A 30 -15.62 -5.48 -2.18
CA ILE A 30 -14.93 -6.28 -3.18
C ILE A 30 -15.04 -5.58 -4.54
N LEU A 31 -13.90 -5.27 -5.12
CA LEU A 31 -13.77 -4.53 -6.36
C LEU A 31 -13.06 -5.34 -7.45
N ASN A 32 -13.27 -4.93 -8.69
CA ASN A 32 -12.49 -5.40 -9.84
C ASN A 32 -11.58 -4.27 -10.33
N LYS A 33 -10.82 -3.66 -9.41
CA LYS A 33 -9.95 -2.53 -9.67
C LYS A 33 -8.49 -2.90 -9.46
N GLY A 34 -7.66 -2.38 -10.33
CA GLY A 34 -6.24 -2.66 -10.41
C GLY A 34 -5.87 -3.14 -11.81
N PHE A 35 -4.60 -3.42 -12.00
CA PHE A 35 -4.10 -3.89 -13.30
C PHE A 35 -3.02 -4.95 -13.12
N VAL A 36 -2.92 -5.82 -14.09
CA VAL A 36 -1.88 -6.82 -14.20
C VAL A 36 -1.08 -6.53 -15.46
N ILE A 37 0.22 -6.40 -15.31
CA ILE A 37 1.14 -6.18 -16.41
C ILE A 37 1.87 -7.48 -16.69
N THR A 38 1.85 -7.94 -17.95
CA THR A 38 2.58 -9.09 -18.42
C THR A 38 3.42 -8.70 -19.62
N ALA A 39 4.57 -9.32 -19.76
CA ALA A 39 5.45 -9.13 -20.92
C ALA A 39 6.09 -10.46 -21.30
N ASP A 40 6.54 -10.56 -22.56
CA ASP A 40 7.21 -11.76 -23.08
C ASP A 40 8.65 -11.87 -22.59
N GLU A 41 9.25 -10.74 -22.17
CA GLU A 41 10.61 -10.64 -21.65
C GLU A 41 10.61 -9.92 -20.31
N GLU A 42 11.73 -9.95 -19.59
CA GLU A 42 11.88 -9.29 -18.29
C GLU A 42 11.73 -7.77 -18.40
N ILE A 43 10.92 -7.19 -17.52
CA ILE A 43 10.65 -5.75 -17.47
C ILE A 43 10.79 -5.21 -16.04
N TYR A 44 11.10 -3.93 -15.94
CA TYR A 44 10.95 -3.15 -14.73
C TYR A 44 9.67 -2.32 -14.80
N VAL A 45 8.89 -2.35 -13.74
CA VAL A 45 7.66 -1.57 -13.65
C VAL A 45 7.78 -0.54 -12.54
N SER A 46 7.67 0.74 -12.90
CA SER A 46 7.55 1.85 -11.96
C SER A 46 6.25 2.58 -12.25
N TYR A 47 5.36 2.57 -11.30
CA TYR A 47 4.13 3.32 -11.34
C TYR A 47 4.33 4.67 -10.65
N ARG A 48 3.97 5.74 -11.34
CA ARG A 48 4.11 7.11 -10.85
C ARG A 48 2.81 7.85 -10.99
N PHE A 49 2.47 8.65 -10.01
CA PHE A 49 1.28 9.47 -10.04
C PHE A 49 1.60 10.87 -9.51
N VAL A 50 0.90 11.84 -10.08
CA VAL A 50 1.01 13.25 -9.75
C VAL A 50 -0.42 13.82 -9.70
N SER A 51 -0.74 14.55 -8.64
CA SER A 51 -2.04 15.21 -8.58
C SER A 51 -2.09 16.39 -9.54
N SER A 52 -3.27 16.66 -10.10
CA SER A 52 -3.52 17.82 -10.99
C SER A 52 -3.30 19.16 -10.31
N SER A 53 -3.27 19.20 -9.00
CA SER A 53 -3.04 20.43 -8.20
C SER A 53 -1.56 20.71 -7.93
N TYR A 54 -0.65 19.92 -8.46
CA TYR A 54 0.82 20.06 -8.31
C TYR A 54 1.40 19.85 -6.91
N ASN A 55 0.58 19.48 -5.94
CA ASN A 55 1.00 19.47 -4.54
C ASN A 55 1.23 18.06 -3.99
N GLN A 56 0.98 17.02 -4.79
CA GLN A 56 1.15 15.63 -4.36
C GLN A 56 1.69 14.77 -5.49
N ALA A 57 2.70 14.01 -5.18
CA ALA A 57 3.27 13.03 -6.08
C ALA A 57 3.57 11.74 -5.32
N GLY A 58 3.68 10.65 -6.02
CA GLY A 58 4.07 9.37 -5.45
C GLY A 58 4.61 8.43 -6.50
N ALA A 59 5.30 7.43 -6.04
CA ALA A 59 5.83 6.37 -6.89
C ALA A 59 5.83 5.05 -6.15
N ILE A 60 5.60 3.99 -6.90
CA ILE A 60 5.78 2.60 -6.44
C ILE A 60 6.61 1.86 -7.48
N VAL A 61 7.60 1.12 -7.02
CA VAL A 61 8.32 0.17 -7.86
C VAL A 61 7.72 -1.20 -7.61
N SER A 62 7.12 -1.78 -8.63
CA SER A 62 6.56 -3.12 -8.50
C SER A 62 7.67 -4.13 -8.30
N LYS A 63 7.52 -4.97 -7.28
CA LYS A 63 8.42 -6.06 -6.96
C LYS A 63 8.04 -7.35 -7.71
N GLY A 64 7.02 -7.26 -8.57
CA GLY A 64 6.55 -8.37 -9.39
C GLY A 64 6.09 -9.58 -8.57
N ILE A 65 6.23 -10.76 -9.10
CA ILE A 65 5.85 -12.02 -8.44
C ILE A 65 6.66 -12.29 -7.16
N SER A 66 7.82 -11.67 -7.00
CA SER A 66 8.64 -11.80 -5.80
C SER A 66 8.00 -11.18 -4.56
N SER A 67 7.03 -10.27 -4.72
CA SER A 67 6.29 -9.68 -3.60
C SER A 67 5.11 -10.54 -3.15
N LEU A 68 4.69 -11.50 -3.95
CA LEU A 68 3.55 -12.35 -3.61
C LEU A 68 3.85 -13.21 -2.37
N GLY A 69 2.83 -13.41 -1.55
CA GLY A 69 2.94 -14.21 -0.34
C GLY A 69 1.58 -14.50 0.27
N THR A 70 1.62 -15.17 1.41
CA THR A 70 0.43 -15.54 2.18
C THR A 70 0.39 -14.93 3.58
N ARG A 71 1.41 -14.13 3.93
CA ARG A 71 1.52 -13.46 5.24
C ARG A 71 2.30 -12.16 5.09
N PHE A 72 1.72 -11.07 5.59
CA PHE A 72 2.28 -9.73 5.48
C PHE A 72 2.07 -8.94 6.77
N ARG A 73 2.99 -8.03 7.06
CA ARG A 73 2.83 -6.97 8.05
C ARG A 73 2.73 -5.62 7.33
N ALA A 74 1.63 -4.93 7.51
CA ALA A 74 1.44 -3.61 6.92
C ALA A 74 2.28 -2.56 7.63
N GLY A 75 2.83 -1.63 6.86
CA GLY A 75 3.56 -0.48 7.37
C GLY A 75 3.43 0.70 6.43
N MET A 76 3.12 1.86 7.01
CA MET A 76 2.97 3.11 6.29
C MET A 76 3.41 4.27 7.16
N LEU A 77 3.80 5.38 6.55
CA LEU A 77 4.03 6.60 7.30
C LEU A 77 2.74 7.05 7.99
N GLN A 78 2.86 7.41 9.25
CA GLN A 78 1.74 7.88 10.04
C GLN A 78 1.33 9.27 9.56
N ASN A 79 0.03 9.49 9.44
CA ASN A 79 -0.49 10.81 9.12
C ASN A 79 -0.39 11.73 10.33
N TYR A 80 -0.09 12.99 10.09
CA TYR A 80 0.02 13.99 11.14
C TYR A 80 -1.33 14.55 11.57
N ASP A 81 -2.23 14.75 10.64
CA ASP A 81 -3.57 15.27 10.89
C ASP A 81 -4.67 14.33 10.33
N GLY A 82 -5.89 14.45 10.87
CA GLY A 82 -7.01 13.57 10.55
C GLY A 82 -7.59 13.72 9.14
N SER A 83 -6.97 14.51 8.28
CA SER A 83 -7.46 14.74 6.92
C SER A 83 -6.87 13.76 5.89
N HIS A 84 -5.88 12.94 6.29
CA HIS A 84 -5.16 12.08 5.37
C HIS A 84 -5.11 10.66 5.91
N LEU A 85 -5.65 9.74 5.16
CA LEU A 85 -5.91 8.38 5.59
C LEU A 85 -4.81 7.41 5.15
N GLY A 86 -4.44 6.50 6.04
CA GLY A 86 -3.63 5.35 5.69
C GLY A 86 -4.48 4.24 5.10
N PHE A 87 -3.89 3.37 4.29
CA PHE A 87 -4.61 2.28 3.65
C PHE A 87 -3.79 1.00 3.52
N ILE A 88 -4.52 -0.10 3.39
CA ILE A 88 -4.02 -1.39 2.92
C ILE A 88 -4.87 -1.79 1.73
N SER A 89 -4.24 -2.23 0.65
CA SER A 89 -4.95 -2.83 -0.48
C SER A 89 -4.39 -4.21 -0.81
N VAL A 90 -5.29 -5.13 -1.15
CA VAL A 90 -4.95 -6.50 -1.50
C VAL A 90 -5.57 -6.88 -2.84
N MET A 91 -4.89 -7.75 -3.59
CA MET A 91 -5.41 -8.34 -4.81
C MET A 91 -5.11 -9.84 -4.83
N ALA A 92 -6.14 -10.65 -5.09
CA ALA A 92 -6.00 -12.08 -5.20
C ALA A 92 -5.39 -12.49 -6.55
N THR A 93 -4.50 -13.48 -6.55
CA THR A 93 -3.91 -14.06 -7.77
C THR A 93 -4.65 -15.29 -8.26
N GLU A 94 -5.51 -15.86 -7.40
CA GLU A 94 -6.27 -17.07 -7.67
C GLU A 94 -7.74 -16.92 -7.24
N ASN A 95 -8.60 -17.79 -7.78
CA ASN A 95 -10.02 -17.83 -7.37
C ASN A 95 -10.20 -18.42 -5.98
N ASN A 96 -11.24 -17.96 -5.29
CA ASN A 96 -11.61 -18.41 -3.94
C ASN A 96 -10.44 -18.30 -2.96
N THR A 97 -9.72 -17.17 -2.99
CA THR A 97 -8.66 -16.84 -2.03
C THR A 97 -9.30 -16.28 -0.77
N ILE A 98 -9.08 -16.92 0.36
CA ILE A 98 -9.52 -16.44 1.67
C ILE A 98 -8.41 -15.55 2.24
N ILE A 99 -8.77 -14.36 2.69
CA ILE A 99 -7.86 -13.37 3.26
C ILE A 99 -8.38 -12.93 4.61
N ASP A 100 -7.55 -13.05 5.64
CA ASP A 100 -7.85 -12.64 7.00
C ASP A 100 -7.05 -11.38 7.34
N PHE A 101 -7.71 -10.41 7.97
CA PHE A 101 -7.13 -9.18 8.48
C PHE A 101 -7.23 -9.17 10.00
N ASP A 102 -6.07 -9.05 10.66
CA ASP A 102 -5.92 -8.82 12.10
C ASP A 102 -5.37 -7.40 12.25
N LEU A 103 -6.26 -6.49 12.62
CA LEU A 103 -5.97 -5.06 12.69
C LEU A 103 -5.62 -4.66 14.14
N PRO A 104 -4.78 -3.64 14.35
CA PRO A 104 -4.54 -3.12 15.70
C PRO A 104 -5.86 -2.73 16.37
N GLY A 105 -6.11 -3.21 17.58
CA GLY A 105 -7.41 -3.15 18.26
C GLY A 105 -7.97 -1.75 18.55
N SER A 106 -7.20 -0.70 18.30
CA SER A 106 -7.61 0.70 18.42
C SER A 106 -7.97 1.35 17.06
N VAL A 107 -7.73 0.66 15.94
CA VAL A 107 -8.01 1.19 14.61
C VAL A 107 -9.51 1.20 14.34
N GLN A 108 -9.99 2.30 13.79
CA GLN A 108 -11.30 2.40 13.19
C GLN A 108 -11.15 2.55 11.69
N THR A 109 -11.76 1.65 10.95
CA THR A 109 -11.78 1.73 9.49
C THR A 109 -13.00 2.50 8.99
N THR A 110 -12.98 2.95 7.74
CA THR A 110 -14.10 3.68 7.13
C THR A 110 -15.37 2.84 7.07
N GLY A 111 -15.29 1.54 6.84
CA GLY A 111 -16.42 0.61 6.87
C GLY A 111 -16.78 0.11 8.26
N GLY A 112 -16.02 0.51 9.29
CA GLY A 112 -16.27 0.11 10.69
C GLY A 112 -15.86 -1.33 10.99
N GLN A 113 -15.08 -1.95 10.11
CA GLN A 113 -14.58 -3.30 10.31
C GLN A 113 -13.39 -3.30 11.28
N ASN A 114 -13.35 -4.31 12.12
CA ASN A 114 -12.18 -4.70 12.89
C ASN A 114 -11.54 -5.92 12.19
N ASP A 115 -11.13 -6.91 12.96
CA ASP A 115 -10.67 -8.18 12.39
C ASP A 115 -11.79 -8.83 11.58
N HIS A 116 -11.50 -9.19 10.36
CA HIS A 116 -12.48 -9.80 9.47
C HIS A 116 -11.81 -10.66 8.40
N SER A 117 -12.62 -11.47 7.76
CA SER A 117 -12.20 -12.35 6.66
C SER A 117 -13.03 -12.08 5.42
N ILE A 118 -12.37 -12.11 4.28
CA ILE A 118 -13.02 -11.97 2.96
C ILE A 118 -12.60 -13.10 2.02
N THR A 119 -13.39 -13.32 0.98
CA THR A 119 -13.02 -14.23 -0.11
C THR A 119 -13.00 -13.46 -1.41
N LEU A 120 -11.87 -13.52 -2.11
CA LEU A 120 -11.66 -12.88 -3.42
C LEU A 120 -11.49 -13.92 -4.51
N ASN A 121 -11.99 -13.62 -5.69
CA ASN A 121 -11.62 -14.31 -6.91
C ASN A 121 -10.38 -13.66 -7.54
N LYS A 122 -9.78 -14.37 -8.48
CA LYS A 122 -8.61 -13.91 -9.21
C LYS A 122 -8.81 -12.51 -9.77
N PHE A 123 -7.87 -11.62 -9.44
CA PHE A 123 -7.83 -10.20 -9.80
C PHE A 123 -8.90 -9.32 -9.15
N GLN A 124 -9.70 -9.86 -8.26
CA GLN A 124 -10.47 -9.02 -7.36
C GLN A 124 -9.57 -8.36 -6.33
N SER A 125 -9.92 -7.14 -5.97
CA SER A 125 -9.22 -6.33 -4.99
C SER A 125 -10.12 -5.94 -3.83
N TYR A 126 -9.49 -5.59 -2.71
CA TYR A 126 -10.14 -5.09 -1.52
C TYR A 126 -9.25 -4.04 -0.88
N PHE A 127 -9.87 -3.01 -0.30
CA PHE A 127 -9.17 -1.83 0.16
C PHE A 127 -9.67 -1.43 1.55
N ILE A 128 -8.77 -1.36 2.52
CA ILE A 128 -9.05 -0.93 3.89
C ILE A 128 -8.45 0.45 4.10
N VAL A 129 -9.22 1.36 4.68
CA VAL A 129 -8.79 2.73 5.00
C VAL A 129 -9.02 2.99 6.48
N ASN A 130 -8.02 3.52 7.18
CA ASN A 130 -8.24 3.96 8.56
C ASN A 130 -9.05 5.27 8.58
N LYS A 131 -9.95 5.37 9.55
CA LYS A 131 -10.87 6.50 9.70
C LYS A 131 -10.26 7.67 10.47
N ASP A 132 -9.29 7.38 11.29
CA ASP A 132 -8.63 8.38 12.12
C ASP A 132 -7.10 8.34 11.94
N ASN A 133 -6.43 9.43 12.27
CA ASN A 133 -4.98 9.58 12.14
C ASN A 133 -4.20 9.11 13.37
N ILE A 134 -4.86 8.87 14.48
CA ILE A 134 -4.22 8.57 15.77
C ILE A 134 -3.81 7.11 15.82
N ASN A 135 -4.67 6.25 15.28
CA ASN A 135 -4.47 4.81 15.28
C ASN A 135 -4.19 4.34 13.85
N SER A 136 -2.95 4.08 13.55
CA SER A 136 -2.55 3.65 12.21
C SER A 136 -2.78 2.16 11.98
N LEU A 137 -2.86 1.78 10.71
CA LEU A 137 -2.84 0.38 10.29
C LEU A 137 -1.46 -0.29 10.41
N ASN A 138 -0.47 0.41 10.96
CA ASN A 138 0.88 -0.13 11.16
C ASN A 138 0.86 -1.37 12.04
N GLY A 139 1.52 -2.42 11.57
CA GLY A 139 1.57 -3.70 12.26
C GLY A 139 0.39 -4.63 11.97
N SER A 140 -0.64 -4.20 11.23
CA SER A 140 -1.71 -5.09 10.80
C SER A 140 -1.15 -6.35 10.16
N LEU A 141 -1.69 -7.50 10.57
CA LEU A 141 -1.35 -8.79 9.99
C LEU A 141 -2.38 -9.14 8.91
N ILE A 142 -1.89 -9.43 7.72
CA ILE A 142 -2.69 -9.92 6.61
C ILE A 142 -2.23 -11.34 6.31
N THR A 143 -3.15 -12.30 6.37
CA THR A 143 -2.87 -13.69 6.00
C THR A 143 -3.84 -14.18 4.92
N SER A 144 -3.40 -15.14 4.13
CA SER A 144 -4.23 -15.74 3.09
C SER A 144 -3.89 -17.21 2.86
N ASP A 145 -4.85 -17.96 2.34
CA ASP A 145 -4.65 -19.36 1.97
C ASP A 145 -3.91 -19.55 0.64
N LYS A 146 -3.84 -18.50 -0.18
CA LYS A 146 -3.17 -18.48 -1.49
C LYS A 146 -2.39 -17.17 -1.67
N PRO A 147 -1.39 -17.14 -2.57
CA PRO A 147 -0.60 -15.94 -2.77
C PRO A 147 -1.43 -14.72 -3.19
N ILE A 148 -1.18 -13.60 -2.55
CA ILE A 148 -1.80 -12.31 -2.84
C ILE A 148 -0.74 -11.23 -3.05
N SER A 149 -1.11 -10.14 -3.69
CA SER A 149 -0.34 -8.90 -3.72
C SER A 149 -0.90 -7.93 -2.68
N VAL A 150 -0.03 -7.25 -1.96
CA VAL A 150 -0.42 -6.29 -0.92
C VAL A 150 0.33 -4.98 -1.09
N ASN A 151 -0.40 -3.88 -1.10
CA ASN A 151 0.17 -2.54 -0.97
C ASN A 151 -0.26 -1.93 0.35
N SER A 152 0.59 -1.07 0.88
CA SER A 152 0.31 -0.28 2.07
C SER A 152 0.80 1.14 1.86
N GLY A 153 0.03 2.13 2.30
CA GLY A 153 0.38 3.52 2.05
C GLY A 153 -0.54 4.51 2.76
N GLY A 154 -0.36 5.76 2.41
CA GLY A 154 -1.19 6.84 2.93
C GLY A 154 -0.77 8.18 2.35
N PHE A 155 -1.59 9.18 2.57
CA PHE A 155 -1.26 10.56 2.31
C PHE A 155 -0.56 11.09 3.56
N GLY A 156 0.75 10.84 3.64
CA GLY A 156 1.52 11.19 4.81
C GLY A 156 2.12 12.58 4.73
N SER A 157 1.97 13.33 5.80
CA SER A 157 2.93 14.35 6.14
C SER A 157 3.55 13.98 7.47
N PHE A 158 4.84 14.02 7.49
CA PHE A 158 5.64 13.66 8.65
C PHE A 158 5.67 14.77 9.72
N ASP A 159 5.47 16.03 9.35
CA ASP A 159 5.67 17.18 10.23
C ASP A 159 4.53 18.19 10.10
N SER A 160 4.03 18.63 11.26
CA SER A 160 2.99 19.66 11.39
C SER A 160 3.33 21.00 10.78
N SER A 161 4.59 21.28 10.60
CA SER A 161 5.09 22.56 10.10
C SER A 161 5.27 22.58 8.58
N SER A 162 5.18 21.43 7.92
CA SER A 162 5.45 21.29 6.51
C SER A 162 4.16 21.36 5.71
N ALA A 163 4.05 22.32 4.85
CA ALA A 163 2.92 22.47 3.93
C ALA A 163 2.88 21.46 2.78
N GLY A 164 3.74 20.44 2.80
CA GLY A 164 3.83 19.41 1.76
C GLY A 164 3.35 18.05 2.27
N GLN A 165 2.39 17.49 1.59
CA GLN A 165 1.91 16.14 1.83
C GLN A 165 2.05 15.36 0.53
N ASP A 166 2.78 14.24 0.60
CA ASP A 166 2.96 13.37 -0.55
C ASP A 166 2.27 12.02 -0.32
N TYR A 167 1.89 11.41 -1.41
CA TYR A 167 1.32 10.08 -1.38
C TYR A 167 2.44 9.05 -1.27
N GLY A 168 2.54 8.42 -0.11
CA GLY A 168 3.46 7.33 0.15
C GLY A 168 2.78 5.98 -0.03
N VAL A 169 3.31 5.14 -0.90
CA VAL A 169 2.82 3.77 -1.10
C VAL A 169 3.98 2.83 -1.38
N ASP A 170 3.92 1.64 -0.83
CA ASP A 170 4.83 0.55 -1.16
C ASP A 170 4.06 -0.74 -1.44
N GLN A 171 4.58 -1.52 -2.39
CA GLN A 171 4.19 -2.91 -2.55
C GLN A 171 5.00 -3.72 -1.53
N ILE A 172 4.36 -4.13 -0.45
CA ILE A 172 5.04 -4.88 0.61
C ILE A 172 5.26 -6.33 0.20
N VAL A 173 6.28 -6.93 0.77
CA VAL A 173 6.65 -8.33 0.48
C VAL A 173 6.13 -9.27 1.54
N GLY A 174 5.86 -10.51 1.16
CA GLY A 174 5.47 -11.55 2.10
C GLY A 174 6.58 -11.86 3.11
N SER A 175 6.20 -12.26 4.32
CA SER A 175 7.12 -12.50 5.44
C SER A 175 8.17 -13.59 5.17
N THR A 176 7.97 -14.44 4.16
CA THR A 176 8.92 -15.49 3.77
C THR A 176 10.19 -14.96 3.10
N ILE A 177 10.17 -13.71 2.63
CA ILE A 177 11.30 -13.08 1.94
C ILE A 177 11.83 -11.83 2.64
N VAL A 178 11.32 -11.51 3.84
CA VAL A 178 11.90 -10.45 4.66
C VAL A 178 13.25 -10.92 5.26
N GLY A 179 14.18 -9.98 5.37
CA GLY A 179 15.51 -10.23 5.91
C GLY A 179 15.68 -9.80 7.37
N SER A 180 16.79 -10.16 7.95
CA SER A 180 17.23 -9.70 9.28
C SER A 180 18.34 -8.63 9.23
N GLU A 181 18.80 -8.28 8.04
CA GLU A 181 19.81 -7.25 7.81
C GLU A 181 19.39 -6.36 6.64
N TYR A 182 19.45 -5.06 6.84
CA TYR A 182 19.11 -4.06 5.84
C TYR A 182 20.15 -2.97 5.82
N ILE A 183 20.54 -2.55 4.62
CA ILE A 183 21.51 -1.48 4.40
C ILE A 183 20.78 -0.33 3.70
N PHE A 184 20.78 0.83 4.35
CA PHE A 184 20.18 2.05 3.81
C PHE A 184 21.26 3.10 3.54
N ILE A 185 21.08 3.81 2.45
CA ILE A 185 21.88 4.99 2.14
C ILE A 185 21.00 6.20 2.39
N LYS A 186 21.48 7.11 3.23
CA LYS A 186 20.79 8.37 3.47
C LYS A 186 20.73 9.19 2.18
N GLY A 187 19.57 9.82 1.91
CA GLY A 187 19.39 10.74 0.81
C GLY A 187 20.02 12.11 1.06
N ILE A 188 19.67 13.06 0.24
CA ILE A 188 20.18 14.45 0.32
C ILE A 188 19.27 15.40 1.11
N ALA A 189 18.20 14.89 1.69
CA ALA A 189 17.28 15.70 2.49
C ALA A 189 17.90 16.10 3.84
N SER A 190 17.31 17.08 4.50
CA SER A 190 17.73 17.47 5.84
C SER A 190 17.44 16.39 6.86
N ASN A 191 18.17 16.36 7.97
CA ASN A 191 18.11 15.32 8.99
C ASN A 191 16.71 15.07 9.61
N ASN A 192 15.78 15.99 9.41
CA ASN A 192 14.46 15.96 10.02
C ASN A 192 13.38 15.38 9.08
N ILE A 193 13.72 15.04 7.84
CA ILE A 193 12.75 14.66 6.81
C ILE A 193 12.85 13.18 6.42
N GLU A 194 13.99 12.55 6.67
CA GLU A 194 14.18 11.13 6.38
C GLU A 194 13.80 10.28 7.59
N THR A 195 12.82 9.41 7.41
CA THR A 195 12.35 8.50 8.44
C THR A 195 12.42 7.08 7.94
N VAL A 196 12.92 6.18 8.76
CA VAL A 196 12.90 4.73 8.53
C VAL A 196 11.79 4.13 9.39
N LEU A 197 10.81 3.51 8.76
CA LEU A 197 9.79 2.72 9.44
C LEU A 197 10.26 1.27 9.51
N ILE A 198 10.32 0.73 10.72
CA ILE A 198 10.71 -0.65 10.97
C ILE A 198 9.53 -1.37 11.63
N ILE A 199 9.10 -2.47 11.04
CA ILE A 199 8.03 -3.32 11.58
C ILE A 199 8.57 -4.74 11.73
N ALA A 200 8.55 -5.23 12.96
CA ALA A 200 8.93 -6.60 13.26
C ALA A 200 7.72 -7.54 13.03
N ASP A 201 7.97 -8.71 12.45
CA ASP A 201 6.93 -9.74 12.30
C ASP A 201 6.65 -10.50 13.61
N GLN A 202 7.64 -10.55 14.51
CA GLN A 202 7.55 -11.25 15.78
C GLN A 202 7.68 -10.28 16.96
N ASP A 203 6.92 -10.55 18.01
CA ASP A 203 7.05 -9.84 19.28
C ASP A 203 8.45 -10.03 19.89
N ASN A 204 8.87 -9.05 20.69
CA ASN A 204 10.17 -9.05 21.38
C ASN A 204 11.40 -9.15 20.44
N THR A 205 11.28 -8.67 19.22
CA THR A 205 12.40 -8.58 18.28
C THR A 205 13.36 -7.46 18.70
N ASN A 206 14.62 -7.80 18.90
CA ASN A 206 15.67 -6.82 19.15
C ASN A 206 16.17 -6.23 17.84
N ILE A 207 16.21 -4.91 17.77
CA ILE A 207 16.66 -4.15 16.60
C ILE A 207 17.90 -3.35 17.00
N ASN A 208 18.97 -3.48 16.23
CA ASN A 208 20.19 -2.71 16.40
C ASN A 208 20.39 -1.82 15.17
N VAL A 209 20.67 -0.55 15.41
CA VAL A 209 20.99 0.43 14.37
C VAL A 209 22.42 0.92 14.62
N ASN A 210 23.32 0.72 13.64
CA ASN A 210 24.75 1.07 13.72
C ASN A 210 25.07 2.23 12.78
#